data_4beede91f2cf6d935384f6d521dedaed
#
_entry.id   4beede91f2cf6d935384f6d521dedaed
#
_cell.length_a   1.000
_cell.length_b   1.000
_cell.length_c   1.000
_cell.angle_alpha   90.00
_cell.angle_beta   90.00
_cell.angle_gamma   90.00
#
_symmetry.space_group_name_H-M   'P 1'
#
loop_
_entity.id
_entity.type
_entity.pdbx_description
1 polymer ?
#
loop_
_entity_poly.entity_id
_entity_poly.type
_entity_poly.pdbx_seq_one_letter_code
_entity_poly.pdbx_strand_id
1 'polypeptide(L)'
;MPVNWNQPQPAPRALWSLVHVNFPQSRNLGIYNRRNVAGTNTPSAHAEGRALDIGLLVSRPNEKLIGDELFKIFIKMSQELGLDHVIWDHQIWSRVHQSASPYHGHSPHTDHVHVAFTREGSQGTSFPRTNLELAILRTGLEELSKAQGNIA
;
A
#
# COMPACT_ATOMS: atom_id res chain seq x y z
N MET A 1 14.96 18.51 14.36
CA MET A 1 15.64 18.48 13.04
C MET A 1 14.61 18.46 11.91
N PRO A 2 14.77 19.27 10.89
CA PRO A 2 13.86 19.20 9.74
C PRO A 2 13.95 17.84 9.04
N VAL A 3 12.83 17.41 8.50
CA VAL A 3 12.76 16.16 7.74
C VAL A 3 13.44 16.33 6.38
N ASN A 4 14.25 15.36 6.00
CA ASN A 4 14.79 15.30 4.65
C ASN A 4 13.78 14.59 3.72
N TRP A 5 13.07 15.37 2.91
CA TRP A 5 12.06 14.84 1.99
C TRP A 5 12.64 14.26 0.69
N ASN A 6 13.95 14.26 0.54
CA ASN A 6 14.61 13.74 -0.67
C ASN A 6 15.08 12.28 -0.50
N GLN A 7 14.35 11.50 0.26
CA GLN A 7 14.68 10.10 0.55
C GLN A 7 13.43 9.35 1.01
N PRO A 8 13.45 8.00 1.02
CA PRO A 8 12.36 7.22 1.62
C PRO A 8 12.15 7.59 3.08
N GLN A 9 10.89 7.80 3.46
CA GLN A 9 10.53 8.15 4.84
C GLN A 9 10.34 6.89 5.70
N PRO A 10 10.36 7.02 7.04
CA PRO A 10 10.30 5.85 7.94
C PRO A 10 9.06 4.99 7.80
N ALA A 11 7.87 5.58 7.71
CA ALA A 11 6.62 4.81 7.70
C ALA A 11 6.47 3.90 6.47
N PRO A 12 6.65 4.38 5.23
CA PRO A 12 6.57 3.47 4.08
C PRO A 12 7.63 2.36 4.13
N ARG A 13 8.81 2.64 4.67
CA ARG A 13 9.84 1.61 4.86
C ARG A 13 9.38 0.55 5.85
N ALA A 14 8.82 0.97 6.99
CA ALA A 14 8.31 0.05 8.01
C ALA A 14 7.12 -0.76 7.48
N LEU A 15 6.21 -0.12 6.75
CA LEU A 15 5.08 -0.81 6.15
C LEU A 15 5.54 -1.86 5.13
N TRP A 16 6.52 -1.52 4.29
CA TRP A 16 7.06 -2.49 3.34
C TRP A 16 7.60 -3.73 4.06
N SER A 17 8.34 -3.54 5.15
CA SER A 17 8.89 -4.66 5.92
C SER A 17 7.79 -5.59 6.43
N LEU A 18 6.70 -5.02 6.97
CA LEU A 18 5.56 -5.80 7.46
C LEU A 18 4.86 -6.55 6.33
N VAL A 19 4.63 -5.89 5.21
CA VAL A 19 3.96 -6.50 4.05
C VAL A 19 4.82 -7.65 3.50
N HIS A 20 6.10 -7.41 3.30
CA HIS A 20 6.99 -8.40 2.70
C HIS A 20 7.18 -9.64 3.57
N VAL A 21 7.29 -9.47 4.88
CA VAL A 21 7.38 -10.59 5.82
C VAL A 21 6.14 -11.47 5.75
N ASN A 22 4.96 -10.88 5.63
CA ASN A 22 3.71 -11.62 5.57
C ASN A 22 3.38 -12.15 4.17
N PHE A 23 3.80 -11.43 3.13
CA PHE A 23 3.51 -11.77 1.73
C PHE A 23 4.79 -11.69 0.89
N PRO A 24 5.66 -12.73 0.96
CA PRO A 24 6.95 -12.73 0.25
C PRO A 24 6.84 -12.59 -1.27
N GLN A 25 5.69 -12.94 -1.85
CA GLN A 25 5.44 -12.79 -3.28
C GLN A 25 5.26 -11.33 -3.71
N SER A 26 5.03 -10.40 -2.78
CA SER A 26 4.96 -8.98 -3.09
C SER A 26 6.34 -8.42 -3.43
N ARG A 27 6.35 -7.37 -4.24
CA ARG A 27 7.58 -6.73 -4.73
C ARG A 27 7.59 -5.26 -4.32
N ASN A 28 8.77 -4.74 -3.97
CA ASN A 28 8.94 -3.32 -3.70
C ASN A 28 9.20 -2.61 -5.03
N LEU A 29 8.22 -1.89 -5.55
CA LEU A 29 8.36 -1.14 -6.79
C LEU A 29 8.85 0.30 -6.56
N GLY A 30 9.06 0.68 -5.30
CA GLY A 30 9.71 1.93 -4.96
C GLY A 30 8.96 2.77 -3.94
N ILE A 31 9.71 3.58 -3.23
CA ILE A 31 9.20 4.55 -2.26
C ILE A 31 9.53 5.96 -2.71
N TYR A 32 10.79 6.24 -3.01
CA TYR A 32 11.25 7.57 -3.39
C TYR A 32 11.47 7.66 -4.89
N ASN A 33 10.84 8.66 -5.52
CA ASN A 33 11.03 8.96 -6.93
C ASN A 33 10.74 10.45 -7.16
N ARG A 34 11.73 11.18 -7.68
CA ARG A 34 11.60 12.62 -7.95
C ARG A 34 10.76 12.85 -9.21
N ARG A 35 9.46 12.93 -9.03
CA ARG A 35 8.52 13.23 -10.12
C ARG A 35 7.31 14.00 -9.60
N ASN A 36 6.68 14.77 -10.48
CA ASN A 36 5.40 15.41 -10.18
C ASN A 36 4.26 14.43 -10.40
N VAL A 37 3.10 14.75 -9.79
CA VAL A 37 1.85 14.10 -10.15
C VAL A 37 1.62 14.31 -11.66
N ALA A 38 1.25 13.24 -12.38
CA ALA A 38 1.10 13.26 -13.83
C ALA A 38 0.24 14.44 -14.29
N GLY A 39 0.77 15.23 -15.23
CA GLY A 39 0.08 16.40 -15.79
C GLY A 39 0.06 17.64 -14.90
N THR A 40 0.82 17.66 -13.80
CA THR A 40 0.85 18.79 -12.88
C THR A 40 2.26 19.21 -12.54
N ASN A 41 2.40 20.37 -11.86
CA ASN A 41 3.67 20.84 -11.28
C ASN A 41 3.76 20.48 -9.79
N THR A 42 2.82 19.71 -9.26
CA THR A 42 2.80 19.32 -7.85
C THR A 42 3.67 18.08 -7.65
N PRO A 43 4.63 18.11 -6.70
CA PRO A 43 5.42 16.92 -6.38
C PRO A 43 4.50 15.77 -5.94
N SER A 44 4.77 14.56 -6.44
CA SER A 44 4.04 13.37 -6.01
C SER A 44 4.43 13.00 -4.57
N ALA A 45 3.63 12.14 -3.94
CA ALA A 45 3.99 11.60 -2.62
C ALA A 45 5.32 10.84 -2.68
N HIS A 46 5.62 10.17 -3.81
CA HIS A 46 6.92 9.53 -4.04
C HIS A 46 8.07 10.54 -4.06
N ALA A 47 7.86 11.76 -4.55
CA ALA A 47 8.91 12.78 -4.60
C ALA A 47 9.33 13.25 -3.21
N GLU A 48 8.52 12.98 -2.20
CA GLU A 48 8.82 13.25 -0.80
C GLU A 48 9.11 11.97 0.00
N GLY A 49 9.20 10.82 -0.68
CA GLY A 49 9.48 9.54 -0.04
C GLY A 49 8.38 9.02 0.87
N ARG A 50 7.13 9.49 0.72
CA ARG A 50 6.02 9.11 1.61
C ARG A 50 4.99 8.20 0.96
N ALA A 51 5.31 7.59 -0.15
CA ALA A 51 4.46 6.58 -0.78
C ALA A 51 5.24 5.30 -1.02
N LEU A 52 4.52 4.18 -1.03
CA LEU A 52 5.06 2.85 -1.29
C LEU A 52 4.22 2.21 -2.38
N ASP A 53 4.88 1.70 -3.42
CA ASP A 53 4.27 0.88 -4.45
C ASP A 53 4.57 -0.59 -4.18
N ILE A 54 3.54 -1.35 -3.86
CA ILE A 54 3.63 -2.79 -3.57
C ILE A 54 3.25 -3.55 -4.83
N GLY A 55 4.22 -4.20 -5.45
CA GLY A 55 4.01 -4.96 -6.69
C GLY A 55 3.18 -6.22 -6.46
N LEU A 56 1.98 -6.23 -7.03
CA LEU A 56 1.04 -7.34 -7.06
C LEU A 56 0.25 -7.22 -8.36
N LEU A 57 0.04 -8.31 -9.08
CA LEU A 57 -0.63 -8.28 -10.37
C LEU A 57 -2.09 -8.71 -10.26
N VAL A 58 -2.99 -7.85 -10.70
CA VAL A 58 -4.43 -8.18 -10.79
C VAL A 58 -4.67 -9.40 -11.68
N SER A 59 -3.82 -9.61 -12.69
CA SER A 59 -3.91 -10.75 -13.61
C SER A 59 -3.57 -12.10 -12.97
N ARG A 60 -2.98 -12.10 -11.76
CA ARG A 60 -2.66 -13.31 -11.01
C ARG A 60 -3.66 -13.46 -9.86
N PRO A 61 -4.49 -14.53 -9.84
CA PRO A 61 -5.58 -14.63 -8.84
C PRO A 61 -5.13 -14.50 -7.38
N ASN A 62 -4.01 -15.13 -7.00
CA ASN A 62 -3.50 -15.02 -5.64
C ASN A 62 -3.04 -13.61 -5.31
N GLU A 63 -2.36 -12.95 -6.24
CA GLU A 63 -1.85 -11.60 -6.03
C GLU A 63 -3.00 -10.58 -6.01
N LYS A 64 -4.01 -10.77 -6.88
CA LYS A 64 -5.21 -9.94 -6.85
C LYS A 64 -5.92 -10.04 -5.51
N LEU A 65 -6.07 -11.26 -4.98
CA LEU A 65 -6.70 -11.48 -3.68
C LEU A 65 -5.94 -10.76 -2.57
N ILE A 66 -4.61 -10.87 -2.55
CA ILE A 66 -3.78 -10.16 -1.57
C ILE A 66 -3.95 -8.65 -1.72
N GLY A 67 -3.89 -8.13 -2.94
CA GLY A 67 -4.07 -6.71 -3.20
C GLY A 67 -5.44 -6.20 -2.75
N ASP A 68 -6.50 -6.95 -3.06
CA ASP A 68 -7.87 -6.60 -2.63
C ASP A 68 -7.95 -6.51 -1.11
N GLU A 69 -7.37 -7.47 -0.40
CA GLU A 69 -7.42 -7.51 1.06
C GLU A 69 -6.50 -6.45 1.70
N LEU A 70 -5.33 -6.21 1.12
CA LEU A 70 -4.45 -5.12 1.58
C LEU A 70 -5.13 -3.76 1.43
N PHE A 71 -5.83 -3.54 0.32
CA PHE A 71 -6.58 -2.31 0.11
C PHE A 71 -7.59 -2.08 1.25
N LYS A 72 -8.34 -3.12 1.61
CA LYS A 72 -9.31 -3.06 2.71
C LYS A 72 -8.64 -2.80 4.06
N ILE A 73 -7.54 -3.49 4.34
CA ILE A 73 -6.81 -3.33 5.61
C ILE A 73 -6.22 -1.94 5.73
N PHE A 74 -5.62 -1.41 4.67
CA PHE A 74 -5.05 -0.07 4.69
C PHE A 74 -6.13 0.98 4.94
N ILE A 75 -7.31 0.85 4.34
CA ILE A 75 -8.44 1.74 4.60
C ILE A 75 -8.87 1.63 6.07
N LYS A 76 -9.03 0.41 6.57
CA LYS A 76 -9.42 0.16 7.95
C LYS A 76 -8.43 0.75 8.96
N MET A 77 -7.13 0.65 8.65
CA MET A 77 -6.04 1.11 9.51
C MET A 77 -5.50 2.48 9.10
N SER A 78 -6.25 3.22 8.29
CA SER A 78 -5.75 4.46 7.70
C SER A 78 -5.34 5.52 8.74
N GLN A 79 -6.08 5.65 9.84
CA GLN A 79 -5.71 6.58 10.92
C GLN A 79 -4.46 6.13 11.64
N GLU A 80 -4.37 4.87 12.01
CA GLU A 80 -3.19 4.33 12.70
C GLU A 80 -1.94 4.47 11.83
N LEU A 81 -2.06 4.19 10.54
CA LEU A 81 -0.95 4.32 9.60
C LEU A 81 -0.64 5.76 9.21
N GLY A 82 -1.59 6.67 9.35
CA GLY A 82 -1.42 8.07 8.91
C GLY A 82 -1.47 8.20 7.38
N LEU A 83 -2.45 7.55 6.74
CA LEU A 83 -2.54 7.52 5.29
C LEU A 83 -3.25 8.74 4.70
N ASP A 84 -2.78 9.17 3.56
CA ASP A 84 -3.41 10.19 2.73
C ASP A 84 -4.32 9.56 1.68
N HIS A 85 -3.84 8.58 0.93
CA HIS A 85 -4.64 7.87 -0.07
C HIS A 85 -4.05 6.50 -0.39
N VAL A 86 -4.91 5.63 -0.94
CA VAL A 86 -4.55 4.29 -1.40
C VAL A 86 -5.22 4.06 -2.75
N ILE A 87 -4.48 3.54 -3.73
CA ILE A 87 -5.00 3.26 -5.06
C ILE A 87 -4.67 1.80 -5.42
N TRP A 88 -5.70 1.07 -5.87
CA TRP A 88 -5.56 -0.32 -6.30
C TRP A 88 -6.70 -0.70 -7.23
N ASP A 89 -6.36 -1.33 -8.34
CA ASP A 89 -7.32 -1.95 -9.27
C ASP A 89 -8.52 -1.04 -9.57
N HIS A 90 -8.24 0.12 -10.18
CA HIS A 90 -9.23 1.10 -10.60
C HIS A 90 -10.00 1.79 -9.47
N GLN A 91 -9.55 1.67 -8.22
CA GLN A 91 -10.21 2.30 -7.07
C GLN A 91 -9.24 3.17 -6.28
N ILE A 92 -9.75 4.24 -5.72
CA ILE A 92 -9.01 5.12 -4.81
C ILE A 92 -9.82 5.36 -3.53
N TRP A 93 -9.13 5.27 -2.41
CA TRP A 93 -9.60 5.80 -1.13
C TRP A 93 -8.74 6.98 -0.76
N SER A 94 -9.34 8.05 -0.23
CA SER A 94 -8.57 9.18 0.27
C SER A 94 -9.06 9.65 1.63
N ARG A 95 -8.13 10.21 2.39
CA ARG A 95 -8.42 10.80 3.70
C ARG A 95 -9.43 11.94 3.59
N VAL A 96 -9.38 12.70 2.51
CA VAL A 96 -10.27 13.84 2.29
C VAL A 96 -11.71 13.37 2.10
N HIS A 97 -11.94 12.32 1.32
CA HIS A 97 -13.28 11.83 1.01
C HIS A 97 -13.79 10.74 1.94
N GLN A 98 -12.89 10.05 2.65
CA GLN A 98 -13.20 8.98 3.60
C GLN A 98 -14.03 7.84 2.98
N SER A 99 -13.88 7.62 1.68
CA SER A 99 -14.59 6.56 0.97
C SER A 99 -13.81 6.12 -0.26
N ALA A 100 -14.01 4.87 -0.67
CA ALA A 100 -13.45 4.35 -1.91
C ALA A 100 -14.37 4.73 -3.08
N SER A 101 -13.76 5.08 -4.19
CA SER A 101 -14.48 5.45 -5.42
C SER A 101 -13.65 5.06 -6.64
N PRO A 102 -14.25 5.07 -7.86
CA PRO A 102 -13.49 4.78 -9.07
C PRO A 102 -12.31 5.75 -9.25
N TYR A 103 -11.16 5.20 -9.63
CA TYR A 103 -9.97 5.99 -9.92
C TYR A 103 -9.86 6.21 -11.43
N HIS A 104 -9.77 7.46 -11.85
CA HIS A 104 -9.70 7.86 -13.25
C HIS A 104 -8.37 8.51 -13.63
N GLY A 105 -7.35 8.35 -12.78
CA GLY A 105 -6.03 8.91 -13.04
C GLY A 105 -5.27 8.17 -14.15
N HIS A 106 -4.02 8.55 -14.36
CA HIS A 106 -3.19 8.12 -15.48
C HIS A 106 -2.96 6.60 -15.53
N SER A 107 -2.71 5.98 -14.37
CA SER A 107 -2.45 4.54 -14.29
C SER A 107 -3.59 3.85 -13.57
N PRO A 108 -4.13 2.72 -14.09
CA PRO A 108 -5.23 2.01 -13.43
C PRO A 108 -4.81 1.26 -12.16
N HIS A 109 -3.52 1.17 -11.87
CA HIS A 109 -3.00 0.48 -10.69
C HIS A 109 -3.42 -0.99 -10.63
N THR A 110 -3.25 -1.70 -11.76
CA THR A 110 -3.52 -3.14 -11.87
C THR A 110 -2.28 -4.00 -11.61
N ASP A 111 -1.13 -3.38 -11.42
CA ASP A 111 0.15 -4.05 -11.18
C ASP A 111 0.79 -3.67 -9.85
N HIS A 112 0.16 -2.81 -9.08
CA HIS A 112 0.66 -2.45 -7.73
C HIS A 112 -0.44 -1.80 -6.89
N VAL A 113 -0.29 -1.96 -5.57
CA VAL A 113 -1.03 -1.16 -4.59
C VAL A 113 -0.17 0.06 -4.29
N HIS A 114 -0.71 1.25 -4.55
CA HIS A 114 -0.08 2.51 -4.20
C HIS A 114 -0.64 2.98 -2.86
N VAL A 115 0.23 3.14 -1.86
CA VAL A 115 -0.16 3.61 -0.54
C VAL A 115 0.67 4.83 -0.15
N ALA A 116 -0.01 5.95 0.07
CA ALA A 116 0.64 7.22 0.38
C ALA A 116 0.27 7.68 1.78
N PHE A 117 1.27 8.16 2.50
CA PHE A 117 1.14 8.68 3.86
C PHE A 117 0.99 10.20 3.82
N THR A 118 0.33 10.77 4.82
CA THR A 118 0.45 12.22 5.07
C THR A 118 1.89 12.52 5.47
N ARG A 119 2.29 13.78 5.42
CA ARG A 119 3.65 14.15 5.86
C ARG A 119 3.89 13.73 7.31
N GLU A 120 2.93 13.99 8.20
CA GLU A 120 3.01 13.56 9.59
C GLU A 120 3.05 12.04 9.70
N GLY A 121 2.12 11.34 9.03
CA GLY A 121 2.04 9.88 9.04
C GLY A 121 3.31 9.21 8.53
N SER A 122 4.02 9.82 7.60
CA SER A 122 5.24 9.27 7.01
C SER A 122 6.39 9.10 8.02
N GLN A 123 6.30 9.73 9.18
CA GLN A 123 7.35 9.68 10.21
C GLN A 123 7.09 8.59 11.26
N GLY A 124 5.92 7.95 11.26
CA GLY A 124 5.60 6.87 12.20
C GLY A 124 6.28 5.56 11.82
N THR A 125 6.57 4.72 12.80
CA THR A 125 7.25 3.44 12.56
C THR A 125 6.63 2.26 13.31
N SER A 126 5.59 2.50 14.12
CA SER A 126 4.98 1.48 14.98
C SER A 126 3.54 1.23 14.58
N PHE A 127 3.27 0.04 14.03
CA PHE A 127 1.96 -0.34 13.52
C PHE A 127 1.51 -1.70 14.09
N PRO A 128 1.35 -1.84 15.43
CA PRO A 128 1.09 -3.15 16.03
C PRO A 128 -0.23 -3.77 15.59
N ARG A 129 -1.30 -2.98 15.48
CA ARG A 129 -2.59 -3.47 15.01
C ARG A 129 -2.55 -3.85 13.54
N THR A 130 -1.86 -3.07 12.72
CA THR A 130 -1.69 -3.36 11.29
C THR A 130 -0.91 -4.66 11.11
N ASN A 131 0.16 -4.86 11.87
CA ASN A 131 0.92 -6.10 11.81
C ASN A 131 0.05 -7.31 12.18
N LEU A 132 -0.77 -7.18 13.23
CA LEU A 132 -1.70 -8.24 13.62
C LEU A 132 -2.71 -8.54 12.50
N GLU A 133 -3.29 -7.51 11.88
CA GLU A 133 -4.24 -7.69 10.79
C GLU A 133 -3.59 -8.41 9.58
N LEU A 134 -2.35 -8.06 9.26
CA LEU A 134 -1.62 -8.72 8.17
C LEU A 134 -1.34 -10.19 8.50
N ALA A 135 -0.99 -10.50 9.76
CA ALA A 135 -0.75 -11.87 10.19
C ALA A 135 -2.04 -12.71 10.15
N ILE A 136 -3.15 -12.14 10.57
CA ILE A 136 -4.46 -12.79 10.49
C ILE A 136 -4.84 -13.06 9.03
N LEU A 137 -4.66 -12.08 8.17
CA LEU A 137 -4.91 -12.23 6.74
C LEU A 137 -4.05 -13.34 6.15
N ARG A 138 -2.74 -13.33 6.42
CA ARG A 138 -1.83 -14.38 5.93
C ARG A 138 -2.32 -15.76 6.35
N THR A 139 -2.65 -15.94 7.62
CA THR A 139 -3.13 -17.23 8.14
C THR A 139 -4.41 -17.66 7.44
N GLY A 140 -5.36 -16.76 7.25
CA GLY A 140 -6.61 -17.05 6.54
C GLY A 140 -6.38 -17.47 5.09
N LEU A 141 -5.45 -16.80 4.41
CA LEU A 141 -5.10 -17.14 3.03
C LEU A 141 -4.37 -18.48 2.94
N GLU A 142 -3.50 -18.80 3.91
CA GLU A 142 -2.83 -20.09 3.98
C GLU A 142 -3.85 -21.23 4.17
N GLU A 143 -4.82 -21.06 5.06
CA GLU A 143 -5.89 -22.04 5.28
C GLU A 143 -6.73 -22.22 4.02
N LEU A 144 -7.11 -21.14 3.35
CA LEU A 144 -7.85 -21.20 2.11
C LEU A 144 -7.06 -21.92 1.02
N SER A 145 -5.75 -21.64 0.92
CA SER A 145 -4.86 -22.29 -0.03
C SER A 145 -4.74 -23.80 0.23
N LYS A 146 -4.66 -24.21 1.49
CA LYS A 146 -4.65 -25.64 1.85
C LYS A 146 -5.96 -26.33 1.44
N ALA A 147 -7.08 -25.68 1.65
CA ALA A 147 -8.38 -26.22 1.29
C ALA A 147 -8.54 -26.41 -0.22
N GLN A 148 -7.92 -25.53 -1.01
CA GLN A 148 -7.97 -25.56 -2.48
C GLN A 148 -6.75 -26.24 -3.11
N GLY A 149 -5.58 -26.05 -2.51
CA GLY A 149 -4.29 -26.46 -3.08
C GLY A 149 -4.08 -27.95 -3.06
N ASN A 150 -4.75 -28.66 -2.16
CA ASN A 150 -4.73 -30.12 -2.20
C ASN A 150 -5.46 -30.68 -3.42
N ILE A 151 -6.05 -29.78 -4.21
CA ILE A 151 -6.74 -30.09 -5.45
C ILE A 151 -5.81 -29.89 -6.65
N ALA A 152 -4.75 -29.14 -6.44
CA ALA A 152 -3.81 -28.81 -7.52
C ALA A 152 -2.83 -29.96 -7.76
#